data_afef3323c8ece2a528b3cfc634b3ba18
#
_entry.id   afef3323c8ece2a528b3cfc634b3ba18
#
_cell.length_a   1.000
_cell.length_b   1.000
_cell.length_c   1.000
_cell.angle_alpha   90.00
_cell.angle_beta   90.00
_cell.angle_gamma   90.00
#
_symmetry.space_group_name_H-M   'P 1'
#
loop_
_entity.id
_entity.type
_entity.pdbx_description
1 polymer ?
#
loop_
_entity_poly.entity_id
_entity_poly.type
_entity_poly.pdbx_seq_one_letter_code
_entity_poly.pdbx_strand_id
1 'polypeptide(L)'
;MKIDPKFRYEMKTRGWMRKSDIRPFTGCKQREIDTIWKSIQSDMKHEGIESMDGILLTKRVMKFIGLTEKDIDKAYEKSYLIDKSNR
;
A
#
# COMPACT_ATOMS: atom_id res chain seq x y z
N MET A 1 15.16 2.91 -2.42
CA MET A 1 14.51 1.97 -1.51
C MET A 1 13.88 0.83 -2.30
N LYS A 2 14.20 -0.38 -1.94
CA LYS A 2 13.66 -1.56 -2.62
C LYS A 2 12.29 -1.92 -2.02
N ILE A 3 11.27 -2.02 -2.85
CA ILE A 3 9.94 -2.39 -2.39
C ILE A 3 9.88 -3.89 -2.17
N ASP A 4 9.42 -4.31 -0.98
CA ASP A 4 9.27 -5.73 -0.65
C ASP A 4 7.91 -6.23 -1.17
N PRO A 5 7.89 -7.17 -2.12
CA PRO A 5 6.62 -7.71 -2.64
C PRO A 5 5.77 -8.39 -1.57
N LYS A 6 6.41 -8.99 -0.58
CA LYS A 6 5.70 -9.65 0.53
C LYS A 6 4.96 -8.63 1.39
N PHE A 7 5.58 -7.48 1.65
CA PHE A 7 4.96 -6.40 2.40
C PHE A 7 3.73 -5.86 1.68
N ARG A 8 3.84 -5.63 0.36
CA ARG A 8 2.71 -5.17 -0.46
C ARG A 8 1.56 -6.16 -0.43
N TYR A 9 1.87 -7.45 -0.55
CA TYR A 9 0.87 -8.51 -0.50
C TYR A 9 0.17 -8.54 0.85
N GLU A 10 0.91 -8.39 1.94
CA GLU A 10 0.37 -8.33 3.31
C GLU A 10 -0.60 -7.15 3.46
N MET A 11 -0.21 -5.97 2.99
CA MET A 11 -1.06 -4.78 3.08
C MET A 11 -2.33 -4.95 2.26
N LYS A 12 -2.23 -5.54 1.07
CA LYS A 12 -3.38 -5.84 0.22
C LYS A 12 -4.34 -6.79 0.94
N THR A 13 -3.81 -7.85 1.52
CA THR A 13 -4.60 -8.86 2.23
C THR A 13 -5.25 -8.29 3.48
N ARG A 14 -4.52 -7.47 4.23
CA ARG A 14 -5.03 -6.80 5.43
C ARG A 14 -6.11 -5.77 5.10
N GLY A 15 -5.96 -5.08 3.97
CA GLY A 15 -6.94 -4.13 3.48
C GLY A 15 -6.85 -2.72 4.05
N TRP A 16 -5.97 -2.48 5.02
CA TRP A 16 -5.77 -1.17 5.63
C TRP A 16 -4.30 -0.97 6.00
N MET A 17 -3.91 0.28 6.16
CA MET A 17 -2.54 0.60 6.55
C MET A 17 -2.47 1.89 7.37
N ARG A 18 -1.41 2.03 8.13
CA ARG A 18 -1.11 3.23 8.90
C ARG A 18 -0.20 4.14 8.08
N LYS A 19 -0.03 5.38 8.52
CA LYS A 19 0.84 6.35 7.83
C LYS A 19 2.26 5.81 7.68
N SER A 20 2.78 5.12 8.71
CA SER A 20 4.12 4.53 8.68
C SER A 20 4.28 3.42 7.65
N ASP A 21 3.18 2.80 7.21
CA ASP A 21 3.19 1.74 6.21
C ASP A 21 3.26 2.26 4.78
N ILE A 22 2.91 3.54 4.57
CA ILE A 22 2.85 4.13 3.22
C ILE A 22 4.22 4.14 2.55
N ARG A 23 5.25 4.51 3.28
CA ARG A 23 6.61 4.59 2.72
C ARG A 23 7.11 3.23 2.21
N PRO A 24 7.12 2.16 3.02
CA PRO A 24 7.56 0.86 2.52
C PRO A 24 6.61 0.28 1.46
N PHE A 25 5.34 0.69 1.45
CA PHE A 25 4.38 0.22 0.45
C PHE A 25 4.55 0.92 -0.90
N THR A 26 4.77 2.24 -0.89
CA THR A 26 4.82 3.04 -2.12
C THR A 26 6.23 3.34 -2.61
N GLY A 27 7.20 3.38 -1.71
CA GLY A 27 8.56 3.83 -2.02
C GLY A 27 8.68 5.34 -2.14
N CYS A 28 7.64 6.08 -1.80
CA CYS A 28 7.62 7.54 -1.92
C CYS A 28 8.44 8.23 -0.83
N LYS A 29 8.83 9.47 -1.10
CA LYS A 29 9.52 10.31 -0.12
C LYS A 29 8.53 10.90 0.88
N GLN A 30 9.02 11.36 2.02
CA GLN A 30 8.18 11.87 3.12
C GLN A 30 7.19 12.95 2.67
N ARG A 31 7.62 13.87 1.80
CA ARG A 31 6.75 14.93 1.29
C ARG A 31 5.54 14.36 0.53
N GLU A 32 5.79 13.36 -0.29
CA GLU A 32 4.75 12.68 -1.07
C GLU A 32 3.82 11.87 -0.15
N ILE A 33 4.39 11.24 0.88
CA ILE A 33 3.62 10.48 1.87
C ILE A 33 2.62 11.38 2.59
N ASP A 34 3.05 12.57 3.00
CA ASP A 34 2.18 13.52 3.66
C ASP A 34 1.03 13.95 2.74
N THR A 35 1.32 14.16 1.47
CA THR A 35 0.32 14.51 0.47
C THR A 35 -0.69 13.38 0.27
N ILE A 36 -0.20 12.14 0.12
CA ILE A 36 -1.04 10.95 -0.03
C ILE A 36 -1.96 10.80 1.19
N TRP A 37 -1.39 10.91 2.38
CA TRP A 37 -2.14 10.77 3.62
C TRP A 37 -3.28 11.77 3.71
N LYS A 38 -2.98 13.04 3.52
CA LYS A 38 -3.98 14.12 3.61
C LYS A 38 -5.06 13.98 2.55
N SER A 39 -4.66 13.68 1.32
CA SER A 39 -5.58 13.57 0.19
C SER A 39 -6.57 12.43 0.40
N ILE A 40 -6.08 11.25 0.78
CA ILE A 40 -6.93 10.07 0.98
C ILE A 40 -7.83 10.25 2.21
N GLN A 41 -7.32 10.82 3.29
CA GLN A 41 -8.15 11.11 4.47
C GLN A 41 -9.29 12.07 4.15
N SER A 42 -9.00 13.09 3.35
CA SER A 42 -10.01 14.04 2.91
C SER A 42 -11.09 13.35 2.07
N ASP A 43 -10.68 12.50 1.12
CA ASP A 43 -11.61 11.75 0.27
C ASP A 43 -12.49 10.82 1.08
N MET A 44 -11.91 10.09 2.02
CA MET A 44 -12.67 9.18 2.90
C MET A 44 -13.69 9.95 3.73
N LYS A 45 -13.30 11.10 4.25
CA LYS A 45 -14.18 11.97 5.03
C LYS A 45 -15.36 12.48 4.21
N HIS A 46 -15.10 12.86 2.96
CA HIS A 46 -16.14 13.33 2.03
C HIS A 46 -17.14 12.24 1.68
N GLU A 47 -16.70 11.00 1.64
CA GLU A 47 -17.57 9.86 1.33
C GLU A 47 -18.32 9.33 2.56
N GLY A 48 -18.14 9.97 3.71
CA GLY A 48 -18.80 9.54 4.93
C GLY A 48 -18.24 8.26 5.52
N ILE A 49 -17.06 7.85 5.07
CA ILE A 49 -16.39 6.69 5.64
C ILE A 49 -15.77 7.11 6.96
N GLU A 50 -16.29 6.56 8.06
CA GLU A 50 -15.68 6.78 9.36
C GLU A 50 -14.34 6.05 9.42
N SER A 51 -13.28 6.81 9.15
CA SER A 51 -11.96 6.28 9.37
C SER A 51 -11.69 6.27 10.87
N MET A 52 -11.30 5.15 11.38
CA MET A 52 -10.60 5.15 12.67
C MET A 52 -9.34 5.99 12.46
N ASP A 53 -9.14 6.97 13.35
CA ASP A 53 -8.00 7.87 13.26
C ASP A 53 -6.69 7.09 13.07
N GLY A 54 -5.95 7.46 12.03
CA GLY A 54 -4.64 6.88 11.76
C GLY A 54 -4.64 5.67 10.82
N ILE A 55 -5.75 5.40 10.12
CA ILE A 55 -5.85 4.28 9.17
C ILE A 55 -6.31 4.75 7.80
N LEU A 56 -5.70 4.21 6.75
CA LEU A 56 -6.15 4.39 5.37
C LEU A 56 -6.48 3.02 4.78
N LEU A 57 -7.48 2.99 3.89
CA LEU A 57 -7.79 1.78 3.13
C LEU A 57 -6.71 1.54 2.08
N THR A 58 -6.15 0.33 2.05
CA THR A 58 -5.09 -0.03 1.11
C THR A 58 -5.51 0.21 -0.34
N LYS A 59 -6.75 -0.12 -0.70
CA LYS A 59 -7.28 0.11 -2.05
C LYS A 59 -7.15 1.56 -2.50
N ARG A 60 -7.32 2.51 -1.60
CA ARG A 60 -7.23 3.93 -1.93
C ARG A 60 -5.80 4.36 -2.17
N VAL A 61 -4.85 3.84 -1.38
CA VAL A 61 -3.43 4.08 -1.60
C VAL A 61 -3.00 3.50 -2.94
N MET A 62 -3.43 2.27 -3.24
CA MET A 62 -3.14 1.61 -4.51
C MET A 62 -3.65 2.43 -5.69
N LYS A 63 -4.89 2.89 -5.61
CA LYS A 63 -5.49 3.71 -6.66
C LYS A 63 -4.71 5.03 -6.87
N PHE A 64 -4.27 5.63 -5.79
CA PHE A 64 -3.53 6.89 -5.83
C PHE A 64 -2.22 6.76 -6.59
N ILE A 65 -1.51 5.65 -6.42
CA ILE A 65 -0.22 5.40 -7.07
C ILE A 65 -0.34 4.59 -8.36
N GLY A 66 -1.55 4.21 -8.76
CA GLY A 66 -1.77 3.43 -9.98
C GLY A 66 -1.34 1.98 -9.88
N LEU A 67 -1.33 1.42 -8.68
CA LEU A 67 -0.96 0.03 -8.44
C LEU A 67 -2.20 -0.86 -8.40
N THR A 68 -2.20 -1.95 -9.17
CA THR A 68 -3.33 -2.89 -9.21
C THR A 68 -3.07 -4.12 -8.34
N GLU A 69 -4.14 -4.81 -7.96
CA GLU A 69 -4.02 -6.08 -7.23
C GLU A 69 -3.22 -7.11 -8.02
N LYS A 70 -3.40 -7.13 -9.34
CA LYS A 70 -2.67 -7.99 -10.26
C LYS A 70 -1.16 -7.76 -10.19
N ASP A 71 -0.76 -6.50 -10.13
CA ASP A 71 0.65 -6.13 -10.01
C ASP A 71 1.26 -6.67 -8.72
N ILE A 72 0.53 -6.55 -7.62
CA ILE A 72 0.97 -7.05 -6.32
C ILE A 72 1.09 -8.56 -6.33
N ASP A 73 0.08 -9.25 -6.85
CA ASP A 73 0.05 -10.71 -6.90
C ASP A 73 1.18 -11.26 -7.78
N LYS A 74 1.41 -10.65 -8.94
CA LYS A 74 2.50 -11.06 -9.85
C LYS A 74 3.86 -10.89 -9.21
N ALA A 75 4.10 -9.76 -8.56
CA ALA A 75 5.36 -9.49 -7.89
C ALA A 75 5.60 -10.46 -6.73
N TYR A 76 4.55 -10.77 -5.99
CA TYR A 76 4.60 -11.73 -4.88
C TYR A 76 4.93 -13.14 -5.38
N GLU A 77 4.24 -13.61 -6.42
CA GLU A 77 4.50 -14.91 -7.04
C GLU A 77 5.94 -15.03 -7.51
N LYS A 78 6.42 -14.00 -8.20
CA LYS A 78 7.79 -13.96 -8.71
C LYS A 78 8.81 -14.05 -7.58
N SER A 79 8.57 -13.32 -6.50
CA SER A 79 9.43 -13.35 -5.31
C SER A 79 9.42 -14.73 -4.64
N TYR A 80 8.25 -15.33 -4.53
CA TYR A 80 8.08 -16.67 -3.94
C TYR A 80 8.81 -17.74 -4.76
N LEU A 81 8.69 -17.70 -6.09
CA LEU A 81 9.34 -18.66 -6.99
C LEU A 81 10.86 -18.52 -6.93
N ILE A 82 11.39 -17.31 -6.86
CA ILE A 82 12.82 -17.06 -6.74
C ILE A 82 13.35 -17.62 -5.41
N ASP A 83 12.65 -17.38 -4.31
CA ASP A 83 13.03 -17.90 -2.99
C ASP A 83 13.05 -19.43 -3.00
N LYS A 84 12.09 -20.04 -3.68
CA LYS A 84 11.97 -21.49 -3.77
C LYS A 84 13.06 -22.12 -4.62
N SER A 85 13.48 -21.48 -5.71
CA SER A 85 14.51 -21.99 -6.60
C SER A 85 15.93 -21.82 -6.04
N ASN A 86 16.12 -20.99 -5.03
CA ASN A 86 17.40 -20.75 -4.38
C ASN A 86 17.66 -21.66 -3.17
N ARG A 87 16.78 -22.61 -2.93
CA ARG A 87 16.95 -23.57 -1.81
C ARG A 87 17.68 -24.82 -2.23
#